data_fcb1e0305c0160a6460d8e4569f01a40
#
_entry.id   fcb1e0305c0160a6460d8e4569f01a40
#
_cell.length_a   1.000
_cell.length_b   1.000
_cell.length_c   1.000
_cell.angle_alpha   90.00
_cell.angle_beta   90.00
_cell.angle_gamma   90.00
#
_symmetry.space_group_name_H-M   'P 1'
#
loop_
_entity.id
_entity.type
_entity.pdbx_description
1 polymer ?
#
loop_
_entity_poly.entity_id
_entity_poly.type
_entity_poly.pdbx_seq_one_letter_code
_entity_poly.pdbx_strand_id
1 'polypeptide(L)'
;MNAEYSDLYWEETRTLSLRWEESKIERLTQSRDAGAVLRSFAGDESRYASYDDPSAAEFEKLAAGLWKGPLTAVSHKAVVRQPAQDIPAAEKALLLEKCYQAASLPQVRQISISYGEADKHIRIWTSEGRVTEERRPIITFSISVVAEKDGLLQTAYDAVSGSAGYEFFQACDVLRLSRKVAERAVRRLSAPDAPLGEMPLIIAAEAGGTLIHEAIGHPLEADAVQKGVSPMYIGAVGKVVGNEKVSVLEDPTMPGQRGFYAFDDEGTAAQRVVLIDHGVLKTYLYDRQTARKDGVASNGHGRRESYKHRPIPRMANTFVAPGPDDPKKILQSIENGLLVTKMGGGQVEPATGDFVFEVEEGFLIKDRQVGPLIRSANLLGNGPDVLKSIDLVGSDMGWSVGTCGKDGQGAPVSDGLPTLRIPKGVVIGCIAS
;
A
#
# COMPACT_ATOMS: atom_id res chain seq x y z
N MET A 1 34.09 11.17 14.02
CA MET A 1 32.73 11.40 14.53
C MET A 1 32.37 10.25 15.43
N ASN A 2 32.08 10.50 16.68
CA ASN A 2 31.56 9.46 17.56
C ASN A 2 30.12 9.21 17.12
N ALA A 3 29.84 8.05 16.54
CA ALA A 3 28.50 7.68 16.14
C ALA A 3 27.60 7.57 17.38
N GLU A 4 26.43 8.16 17.30
CA GLU A 4 25.42 8.10 18.37
C GLU A 4 24.59 6.81 18.27
N TYR A 5 24.49 6.28 17.05
CA TYR A 5 23.82 5.03 16.73
C TYR A 5 24.45 4.39 15.50
N SER A 6 24.48 3.07 15.48
CA SER A 6 24.89 2.30 14.31
C SER A 6 24.03 1.04 14.19
N ASP A 7 23.75 0.63 12.98
CA ASP A 7 23.12 -0.67 12.68
C ASP A 7 23.81 -1.35 11.50
N LEU A 8 23.77 -2.67 11.52
CA LEU A 8 24.16 -3.54 10.42
C LEU A 8 22.89 -4.28 9.98
N TYR A 9 22.40 -3.95 8.81
CA TYR A 9 21.27 -4.59 8.18
C TYR A 9 21.78 -5.59 7.14
N TRP A 10 21.29 -6.81 7.18
CA TRP A 10 21.51 -7.84 6.19
C TRP A 10 20.18 -8.34 5.65
N GLU A 11 20.15 -8.63 4.35
CA GLU A 11 19.00 -9.28 3.72
C GLU A 11 19.41 -10.30 2.67
N GLU A 12 18.57 -11.32 2.51
CA GLU A 12 18.50 -12.17 1.35
C GLU A 12 17.04 -12.17 0.84
N THR A 13 16.85 -11.79 -0.40
CA THR A 13 15.54 -11.80 -1.05
C THR A 13 15.55 -12.79 -2.21
N ARG A 14 14.62 -13.74 -2.21
CA ARG A 14 14.37 -14.67 -3.32
C ARG A 14 13.04 -14.33 -3.94
N THR A 15 13.00 -14.22 -5.25
CA THR A 15 11.77 -13.90 -5.99
C THR A 15 11.54 -14.89 -7.12
N LEU A 16 10.26 -15.11 -7.43
CA LEU A 16 9.83 -15.72 -8.68
C LEU A 16 8.64 -14.91 -9.22
N SER A 17 8.67 -14.61 -10.50
CA SER A 17 7.56 -13.97 -11.21
C SER A 17 7.23 -14.73 -12.48
N LEU A 18 5.91 -14.82 -12.76
CA LEU A 18 5.35 -15.38 -13.98
C LEU A 18 4.46 -14.32 -14.62
N ARG A 19 4.58 -14.15 -15.94
CA ARG A 19 3.66 -13.35 -16.73
C ARG A 19 3.01 -14.23 -17.78
N TRP A 20 1.69 -14.16 -17.85
CA TRP A 20 0.87 -14.88 -18.81
C TRP A 20 0.20 -13.90 -19.75
N GLU A 21 0.45 -14.06 -21.04
CA GLU A 21 -0.17 -13.28 -22.12
C GLU A 21 -0.38 -14.18 -23.34
N GLU A 22 -1.33 -13.84 -24.21
CA GLU A 22 -1.59 -14.56 -25.46
C GLU A 22 -1.63 -16.09 -25.30
N SER A 23 -2.33 -16.55 -24.26
CA SER A 23 -2.49 -18.01 -23.95
C SER A 23 -1.20 -18.77 -23.64
N LYS A 24 -0.13 -18.09 -23.22
CA LYS A 24 1.16 -18.71 -22.88
C LYS A 24 1.87 -17.97 -21.76
N ILE A 25 2.85 -18.64 -21.15
CA ILE A 25 3.83 -17.94 -20.31
C ILE A 25 4.73 -17.10 -21.23
N GLU A 26 4.63 -15.77 -21.11
CA GLU A 26 5.51 -14.85 -21.81
C GLU A 26 6.87 -14.74 -21.11
N ARG A 27 6.86 -14.71 -19.79
CA ARG A 27 8.07 -14.54 -18.98
C ARG A 27 8.00 -15.35 -17.69
N LEU A 28 9.13 -15.99 -17.37
CA LEU A 28 9.44 -16.53 -16.06
C LEU A 28 10.76 -15.93 -15.61
N THR A 29 10.76 -15.28 -14.45
CA THR A 29 11.99 -14.71 -13.87
C THR A 29 12.14 -15.23 -12.46
N GLN A 30 13.33 -15.70 -12.12
CA GLN A 30 13.70 -16.08 -10.77
C GLN A 30 14.99 -15.35 -10.40
N SER A 31 15.05 -14.79 -9.21
CA SER A 31 16.24 -14.10 -8.73
C SER A 31 16.52 -14.36 -7.26
N ARG A 32 17.78 -14.18 -6.91
CA ARG A 32 18.29 -14.05 -5.56
C ARG A 32 19.12 -12.78 -5.49
N ASP A 33 18.84 -11.92 -4.54
CA ASP A 33 19.67 -10.75 -4.19
C ASP A 33 19.98 -10.80 -2.72
N ALA A 34 21.25 -10.61 -2.34
CA ALA A 34 21.67 -10.63 -0.95
C ALA A 34 22.75 -9.57 -0.71
N GLY A 35 22.76 -9.00 0.47
CA GLY A 35 23.76 -8.03 0.83
C GLY A 35 23.56 -7.48 2.23
N ALA A 36 24.50 -6.63 2.64
CA ALA A 36 24.42 -5.96 3.92
C ALA A 36 24.80 -4.49 3.80
N VAL A 37 24.33 -3.69 4.75
CA VAL A 37 24.73 -2.29 4.88
C VAL A 37 24.97 -1.96 6.34
N LEU A 38 26.15 -1.42 6.61
CA LEU A 38 26.48 -0.78 7.87
C LEU A 38 26.09 0.69 7.77
N ARG A 39 25.24 1.15 8.69
CA ARG A 39 24.87 2.55 8.84
C ARG A 39 25.35 3.07 10.19
N SER A 40 25.83 4.32 10.20
CA SER A 40 26.10 5.06 11.43
C SER A 40 25.63 6.49 11.26
N PHE A 41 25.01 7.06 12.29
CA PHE A 41 24.63 8.46 12.25
C PHE A 41 24.95 9.20 13.58
N ALA A 42 25.12 10.51 13.46
CA ALA A 42 25.22 11.46 14.55
C ALA A 42 24.56 12.76 14.12
N GLY A 43 23.51 13.19 14.84
CA GLY A 43 22.65 14.29 14.40
C GLY A 43 22.03 14.00 13.04
N ASP A 44 22.14 14.95 12.10
CA ASP A 44 21.63 14.82 10.74
C ASP A 44 22.58 14.10 9.77
N GLU A 45 23.85 13.85 10.18
CA GLU A 45 24.83 13.19 9.33
C GLU A 45 24.73 11.66 9.42
N SER A 46 24.63 11.00 8.29
CA SER A 46 24.63 9.53 8.17
C SER A 46 25.73 9.05 7.25
N ARG A 47 26.37 7.94 7.61
CA ARG A 47 27.39 7.24 6.82
C ARG A 47 26.94 5.82 6.55
N TYR A 48 27.22 5.33 5.36
CA TYR A 48 26.84 4.01 4.88
C TYR A 48 28.05 3.29 4.28
N ALA A 49 28.13 1.98 4.53
CA ALA A 49 29.04 1.08 3.84
C ALA A 49 28.26 -0.18 3.43
N SER A 50 28.17 -0.43 2.12
CA SER A 50 27.43 -1.56 1.56
C SER A 50 28.37 -2.72 1.24
N TYR A 51 27.88 -3.93 1.36
CA TYR A 51 28.57 -5.19 1.11
C TYR A 51 27.66 -6.08 0.28
N ASP A 52 28.11 -6.45 -0.92
CA ASP A 52 27.36 -7.35 -1.78
C ASP A 52 27.64 -8.81 -1.37
N ASP A 53 26.57 -9.55 -1.09
CA ASP A 53 26.55 -10.98 -0.74
C ASP A 53 27.67 -11.42 0.25
N PRO A 54 27.83 -10.76 1.41
CA PRO A 54 28.90 -11.10 2.32
C PRO A 54 28.71 -12.53 2.84
N SER A 55 29.82 -13.27 2.97
CA SER A 55 29.78 -14.57 3.64
C SER A 55 29.32 -14.45 5.09
N ALA A 56 28.76 -15.51 5.65
CA ALA A 56 28.34 -15.51 7.05
C ALA A 56 29.47 -15.10 8.01
N ALA A 57 30.72 -15.53 7.74
CA ALA A 57 31.88 -15.19 8.54
C ALA A 57 32.24 -13.69 8.47
N GLU A 58 32.17 -13.09 7.29
CA GLU A 58 32.40 -11.65 7.11
C GLU A 58 31.31 -10.85 7.82
N PHE A 59 30.06 -11.28 7.69
CA PHE A 59 28.95 -10.64 8.34
C PHE A 59 29.06 -10.69 9.87
N GLU A 60 29.36 -11.85 10.45
CA GLU A 60 29.56 -11.99 11.91
C GLU A 60 30.74 -11.14 12.42
N LYS A 61 31.80 -10.99 11.63
CA LYS A 61 32.92 -10.08 11.96
C LYS A 61 32.49 -8.61 11.98
N LEU A 62 31.65 -8.18 11.03
CA LEU A 62 31.08 -6.83 11.00
C LEU A 62 30.17 -6.61 12.22
N ALA A 63 29.29 -7.56 12.50
CA ALA A 63 28.36 -7.51 13.63
C ALA A 63 29.07 -7.42 14.97
N ALA A 64 30.15 -8.21 15.18
CA ALA A 64 30.98 -8.18 16.39
C ALA A 64 31.70 -6.84 16.63
N GLY A 65 31.86 -6.03 15.58
CA GLY A 65 32.39 -4.66 15.66
C GLY A 65 31.40 -3.64 16.23
N LEU A 66 30.12 -3.91 16.17
CA LEU A 66 29.07 -2.96 16.59
C LEU A 66 28.82 -2.98 18.10
N TRP A 67 28.89 -4.15 18.73
CA TRP A 67 28.54 -4.33 20.12
C TRP A 67 29.41 -5.39 20.79
N LYS A 68 29.95 -5.10 21.98
CA LYS A 68 30.84 -5.99 22.75
C LYS A 68 30.20 -6.61 23.99
N GLY A 69 28.95 -6.25 24.29
CA GLY A 69 28.21 -6.76 25.44
C GLY A 69 27.31 -7.96 25.08
N PRO A 70 26.48 -8.41 26.04
CA PRO A 70 25.47 -9.43 25.76
C PRO A 70 24.46 -8.90 24.73
N LEU A 71 24.06 -9.78 23.78
CA LEU A 71 23.08 -9.45 22.74
C LEU A 71 21.67 -9.88 23.17
N THR A 72 20.69 -9.03 22.92
CA THR A 72 19.27 -9.39 23.03
C THR A 72 18.75 -9.75 21.65
N ALA A 73 18.54 -11.05 21.39
CA ALA A 73 18.04 -11.55 20.12
C ALA A 73 16.53 -11.76 20.18
N VAL A 74 15.83 -11.26 19.16
CA VAL A 74 14.40 -11.48 18.96
C VAL A 74 14.18 -11.88 17.50
N SER A 75 13.39 -12.95 17.28
CA SER A 75 13.09 -13.41 15.93
C SER A 75 11.59 -13.56 15.72
N HIS A 76 11.16 -13.30 14.49
CA HIS A 76 9.80 -13.54 14.03
C HIS A 76 9.83 -14.34 12.73
N LYS A 77 8.99 -15.38 12.67
CA LYS A 77 8.74 -16.15 11.45
C LYS A 77 7.27 -16.02 11.10
N ALA A 78 6.97 -15.51 9.91
CA ALA A 78 5.61 -15.52 9.41
C ALA A 78 5.07 -16.95 9.38
N VAL A 79 3.81 -17.12 9.76
CA VAL A 79 3.13 -18.41 9.70
C VAL A 79 2.74 -18.69 8.25
N VAL A 80 3.51 -19.51 7.56
CA VAL A 80 3.29 -19.94 6.18
C VAL A 80 2.97 -21.43 6.20
N ARG A 81 1.80 -21.82 5.68
CA ARG A 81 1.39 -23.23 5.62
C ARG A 81 1.95 -23.95 4.39
N GLN A 82 2.01 -23.23 3.27
CA GLN A 82 2.54 -23.73 1.99
C GLN A 82 3.53 -22.71 1.45
N PRO A 83 4.84 -22.84 1.76
CA PRO A 83 5.83 -21.94 1.21
C PRO A 83 5.72 -21.90 -0.32
N ALA A 84 5.59 -20.70 -0.89
CA ALA A 84 5.34 -20.55 -2.33
C ALA A 84 6.48 -21.15 -3.18
N GLN A 85 7.70 -21.09 -2.68
CA GLN A 85 8.89 -21.67 -3.33
C GLN A 85 8.82 -23.20 -3.48
N ASP A 86 8.03 -23.90 -2.66
CA ASP A 86 7.90 -25.37 -2.70
C ASP A 86 6.88 -25.83 -3.75
N ILE A 87 6.11 -24.89 -4.31
CA ILE A 87 5.10 -25.16 -5.34
C ILE A 87 5.77 -25.10 -6.73
N PRO A 88 5.62 -26.13 -7.57
CA PRO A 88 6.19 -26.16 -8.91
C PRO A 88 5.70 -24.99 -9.78
N ALA A 89 6.59 -24.41 -10.59
CA ALA A 89 6.22 -23.32 -11.53
C ALA A 89 5.10 -23.75 -12.50
N ALA A 90 5.03 -25.03 -12.86
CA ALA A 90 3.96 -25.56 -13.71
C ALA A 90 2.58 -25.47 -13.06
N GLU A 91 2.46 -25.68 -11.73
CA GLU A 91 1.20 -25.54 -11.00
C GLU A 91 0.76 -24.07 -10.95
N LYS A 92 1.70 -23.14 -10.71
CA LYS A 92 1.46 -21.70 -10.78
C LYS A 92 1.00 -21.27 -12.18
N ALA A 93 1.65 -21.78 -13.23
CA ALA A 93 1.27 -21.54 -14.62
C ALA A 93 -0.14 -22.02 -14.93
N LEU A 94 -0.52 -23.21 -14.44
CA LEU A 94 -1.88 -23.74 -14.59
C LEU A 94 -2.94 -22.86 -13.92
N LEU A 95 -2.61 -22.25 -12.77
CA LEU A 95 -3.49 -21.26 -12.13
C LEU A 95 -3.70 -20.05 -13.03
N LEU A 96 -2.62 -19.50 -13.63
CA LEU A 96 -2.72 -18.36 -14.53
C LEU A 96 -3.50 -18.69 -15.81
N GLU A 97 -3.33 -19.87 -16.36
CA GLU A 97 -4.11 -20.37 -17.50
C GLU A 97 -5.61 -20.39 -17.19
N LYS A 98 -6.01 -20.95 -16.05
CA LYS A 98 -7.41 -20.95 -15.62
C LYS A 98 -7.97 -19.54 -15.43
N CYS A 99 -7.18 -18.63 -14.87
CA CYS A 99 -7.56 -17.22 -14.74
C CYS A 99 -7.73 -16.54 -16.12
N TYR A 100 -6.82 -16.84 -17.07
CA TYR A 100 -6.93 -16.35 -18.44
C TYR A 100 -8.21 -16.83 -19.10
N GLN A 101 -8.53 -18.11 -18.99
CA GLN A 101 -9.79 -18.67 -19.53
C GLN A 101 -11.01 -18.03 -18.89
N ALA A 102 -10.99 -17.81 -17.56
CA ALA A 102 -12.09 -17.14 -16.85
C ALA A 102 -12.33 -15.69 -17.32
N ALA A 103 -11.26 -14.98 -17.72
CA ALA A 103 -11.33 -13.60 -18.23
C ALA A 103 -11.60 -13.51 -19.75
N SER A 104 -11.53 -14.61 -20.49
CA SER A 104 -11.71 -14.63 -21.95
C SER A 104 -13.19 -14.44 -22.32
N LEU A 105 -13.61 -13.17 -22.48
CA LEU A 105 -14.96 -12.79 -22.91
C LEU A 105 -14.95 -12.34 -24.38
N PRO A 106 -16.10 -12.35 -25.08
CA PRO A 106 -16.14 -12.06 -26.53
C PRO A 106 -15.55 -10.71 -26.96
N GLN A 107 -15.65 -9.68 -26.12
CA GLN A 107 -15.15 -8.33 -26.43
C GLN A 107 -13.74 -8.07 -25.84
N VAL A 108 -13.16 -9.03 -25.15
CA VAL A 108 -11.80 -8.91 -24.61
C VAL A 108 -10.79 -9.13 -25.74
N ARG A 109 -9.82 -8.22 -25.85
CA ARG A 109 -8.73 -8.26 -26.85
C ARG A 109 -7.40 -8.68 -26.27
N GLN A 110 -7.13 -8.24 -25.04
CA GLN A 110 -5.87 -8.55 -24.38
C GLN A 110 -6.10 -8.88 -22.90
N ILE A 111 -5.40 -9.87 -22.43
CA ILE A 111 -5.36 -10.26 -21.02
C ILE A 111 -3.90 -10.45 -20.65
N SER A 112 -3.45 -9.71 -19.64
CA SER A 112 -2.14 -9.87 -19.02
C SER A 112 -2.33 -10.24 -17.56
N ILE A 113 -1.75 -11.36 -17.14
CA ILE A 113 -1.83 -11.85 -15.77
C ILE A 113 -0.41 -11.98 -15.23
N SER A 114 -0.19 -11.48 -14.02
CA SER A 114 1.09 -11.60 -13.34
C SER A 114 0.91 -12.32 -12.00
N TYR A 115 1.82 -13.24 -11.74
CA TYR A 115 2.05 -13.86 -10.46
C TYR A 115 3.42 -13.44 -9.96
N GLY A 116 3.53 -13.12 -8.69
CA GLY A 116 4.80 -12.81 -8.04
C GLY A 116 4.87 -13.38 -6.64
N GLU A 117 6.03 -13.88 -6.28
CA GLU A 117 6.35 -14.25 -4.90
C GLU A 117 7.71 -13.68 -4.53
N ALA A 118 7.84 -13.27 -3.28
CA ALA A 118 9.08 -12.84 -2.67
C ALA A 118 9.20 -13.45 -1.28
N ASP A 119 10.37 -13.95 -0.93
CA ASP A 119 10.71 -14.35 0.43
C ASP A 119 11.94 -13.54 0.85
N LYS A 120 11.72 -12.49 1.66
CA LYS A 120 12.75 -11.61 2.17
C LYS A 120 13.13 -12.05 3.59
N HIS A 121 14.37 -12.46 3.78
CA HIS A 121 14.96 -12.77 5.07
C HIS A 121 15.88 -11.63 5.50
N ILE A 122 15.62 -11.03 6.65
CA ILE A 122 16.40 -9.91 7.20
C ILE A 122 16.97 -10.24 8.57
N ARG A 123 18.15 -9.67 8.86
CA ARG A 123 18.75 -9.66 10.18
C ARG A 123 19.35 -8.28 10.44
N ILE A 124 19.11 -7.73 11.61
CA ILE A 124 19.55 -6.38 11.96
C ILE A 124 20.26 -6.43 13.32
N TRP A 125 21.50 -5.94 13.37
CA TRP A 125 22.28 -5.73 14.59
C TRP A 125 22.35 -4.24 14.87
N THR A 126 22.18 -3.86 16.11
CA THR A 126 22.26 -2.46 16.54
C THR A 126 23.36 -2.24 17.55
N SER A 127 23.92 -1.03 17.56
CA SER A 127 24.89 -0.59 18.59
C SER A 127 24.30 -0.51 20.01
N GLU A 128 23.00 -0.79 20.15
CA GLU A 128 22.30 -0.92 21.44
C GLU A 128 22.28 -2.36 21.96
N GLY A 129 22.93 -3.30 21.25
CA GLY A 129 22.99 -4.72 21.63
C GLY A 129 21.74 -5.52 21.28
N ARG A 130 20.91 -5.04 20.37
CA ARG A 130 19.74 -5.76 19.87
C ARG A 130 20.06 -6.46 18.56
N VAL A 131 19.54 -7.67 18.41
CA VAL A 131 19.51 -8.42 17.14
C VAL A 131 18.09 -8.78 16.84
N THR A 132 17.61 -8.40 15.67
CA THR A 132 16.28 -8.81 15.16
C THR A 132 16.45 -9.66 13.91
N GLU A 133 15.62 -10.68 13.78
CA GLU A 133 15.57 -11.54 12.59
C GLU A 133 14.13 -11.78 12.18
N GLU A 134 13.83 -11.61 10.88
CA GLU A 134 12.49 -11.79 10.36
C GLU A 134 12.50 -12.36 8.93
N ARG A 135 11.51 -13.20 8.62
CA ARG A 135 11.16 -13.61 7.26
C ARG A 135 9.83 -13.00 6.87
N ARG A 136 9.81 -12.34 5.70
CA ARG A 136 8.65 -11.63 5.14
C ARG A 136 8.27 -12.24 3.79
N PRO A 137 7.45 -13.29 3.76
CA PRO A 137 6.91 -13.82 2.53
C PRO A 137 5.85 -12.85 1.98
N ILE A 138 5.86 -12.64 0.67
CA ILE A 138 4.82 -11.87 -0.04
C ILE A 138 4.42 -12.68 -1.27
N ILE A 139 3.10 -12.79 -1.48
CA ILE A 139 2.52 -13.34 -2.69
C ILE A 139 1.63 -12.28 -3.35
N THR A 140 1.67 -12.22 -4.67
CA THR A 140 0.92 -11.21 -5.44
C THR A 140 0.33 -11.86 -6.68
N PHE A 141 -0.91 -11.50 -6.98
CA PHE A 141 -1.58 -11.79 -8.24
C PHE A 141 -2.14 -10.48 -8.79
N SER A 142 -1.98 -10.24 -10.07
CA SER A 142 -2.62 -9.12 -10.75
C SER A 142 -3.08 -9.50 -12.13
N ILE A 143 -4.12 -8.82 -12.60
CA ILE A 143 -4.70 -9.00 -13.93
C ILE A 143 -5.06 -7.65 -14.53
N SER A 144 -4.70 -7.47 -15.80
CA SER A 144 -5.12 -6.36 -16.65
C SER A 144 -5.85 -6.91 -17.86
N VAL A 145 -6.96 -6.30 -18.19
CA VAL A 145 -7.81 -6.69 -19.33
C VAL A 145 -8.10 -5.47 -20.18
N VAL A 146 -7.93 -5.61 -21.49
CA VAL A 146 -8.37 -4.63 -22.49
C VAL A 146 -9.55 -5.21 -23.26
N ALA A 147 -10.66 -4.50 -23.25
CA ALA A 147 -11.84 -4.80 -24.08
C ALA A 147 -11.98 -3.77 -25.20
N GLU A 148 -12.57 -4.19 -26.33
CA GLU A 148 -12.75 -3.35 -27.50
C GLU A 148 -14.15 -3.56 -28.13
N LYS A 149 -14.77 -2.46 -28.53
CA LYS A 149 -15.98 -2.42 -29.34
C LYS A 149 -15.98 -1.19 -30.24
N ASP A 150 -16.14 -1.38 -31.53
CA ASP A 150 -16.26 -0.31 -32.52
C ASP A 150 -15.11 0.72 -32.49
N GLY A 151 -13.89 0.26 -32.19
CA GLY A 151 -12.69 1.09 -32.06
C GLY A 151 -12.51 1.74 -30.67
N LEU A 152 -13.51 1.66 -29.79
CA LEU A 152 -13.38 2.11 -28.39
C LEU A 152 -12.68 1.04 -27.56
N LEU A 153 -11.59 1.42 -26.89
CA LEU A 153 -10.86 0.57 -25.95
C LEU A 153 -11.22 0.95 -24.51
N GLN A 154 -11.41 -0.06 -23.67
CA GLN A 154 -11.55 0.11 -22.23
C GLN A 154 -10.66 -0.90 -21.49
N THR A 155 -9.96 -0.42 -20.48
CA THR A 155 -9.09 -1.24 -19.62
C THR A 155 -9.71 -1.44 -18.26
N ALA A 156 -9.40 -2.55 -17.62
CA ALA A 156 -9.66 -2.78 -16.20
C ALA A 156 -8.48 -3.52 -15.58
N TYR A 157 -8.18 -3.20 -14.33
CA TYR A 157 -7.08 -3.79 -13.57
C TYR A 157 -7.52 -4.17 -12.17
N ASP A 158 -6.98 -5.25 -11.65
CA ASP A 158 -7.07 -5.56 -10.23
C ASP A 158 -5.86 -6.35 -9.75
N ALA A 159 -5.57 -6.21 -8.44
CA ALA A 159 -4.49 -6.93 -7.80
C ALA A 159 -4.88 -7.37 -6.39
N VAL A 160 -4.38 -8.52 -5.99
CA VAL A 160 -4.48 -9.03 -4.62
C VAL A 160 -3.11 -9.50 -4.17
N SER A 161 -2.79 -9.26 -2.93
CA SER A 161 -1.49 -9.62 -2.37
C SER A 161 -1.59 -9.77 -0.86
N GLY A 162 -0.67 -10.52 -0.28
CA GLY A 162 -0.60 -10.66 1.17
C GLY A 162 0.75 -11.17 1.64
N SER A 163 1.00 -11.02 2.93
CA SER A 163 2.11 -11.66 3.64
C SER A 163 1.71 -13.10 3.98
N ALA A 164 1.88 -14.01 3.00
CA ALA A 164 1.45 -15.41 3.08
C ALA A 164 2.25 -16.29 2.12
N GLY A 165 2.06 -17.61 2.21
CA GLY A 165 2.49 -18.56 1.21
C GLY A 165 1.42 -18.83 0.14
N TYR A 166 1.57 -19.93 -0.59
CA TYR A 166 0.67 -20.28 -1.70
C TYR A 166 -0.77 -20.58 -1.24
N GLU A 167 -0.97 -20.89 0.05
CA GLU A 167 -2.30 -21.01 0.67
C GLU A 167 -3.15 -19.75 0.56
N PHE A 168 -2.57 -18.60 0.21
CA PHE A 168 -3.28 -17.35 -0.08
C PHE A 168 -4.41 -17.57 -1.10
N PHE A 169 -4.17 -18.38 -2.12
CA PHE A 169 -5.16 -18.67 -3.17
C PHE A 169 -6.30 -19.61 -2.76
N GLN A 170 -6.23 -20.21 -1.57
CA GLN A 170 -7.37 -20.95 -1.00
C GLN A 170 -8.42 -20.00 -0.40
N ALA A 171 -7.98 -18.83 0.09
CA ALA A 171 -8.86 -17.80 0.64
C ALA A 171 -9.24 -16.72 -0.40
N CYS A 172 -8.41 -16.51 -1.40
CA CYS A 172 -8.58 -15.50 -2.46
C CYS A 172 -8.92 -16.18 -3.80
N ASP A 173 -10.18 -16.07 -4.25
CA ASP A 173 -10.63 -16.62 -5.52
C ASP A 173 -10.21 -15.73 -6.70
N VAL A 174 -8.98 -15.95 -7.19
CA VAL A 174 -8.41 -15.20 -8.31
C VAL A 174 -9.08 -15.52 -9.66
N LEU A 175 -9.76 -16.67 -9.79
CA LEU A 175 -10.54 -16.99 -10.98
C LEU A 175 -11.76 -16.07 -11.08
N ARG A 176 -12.50 -15.95 -9.96
CA ARG A 176 -13.62 -15.02 -9.86
C ARG A 176 -13.18 -13.57 -10.04
N LEU A 177 -12.04 -13.20 -9.45
CA LEU A 177 -11.45 -11.86 -9.64
C LEU A 177 -11.17 -11.59 -11.12
N SER A 178 -10.54 -12.53 -11.82
CA SER A 178 -10.20 -12.42 -13.25
C SER A 178 -11.45 -12.23 -14.11
N ARG A 179 -12.50 -12.99 -13.83
CA ARG A 179 -13.80 -12.84 -14.49
C ARG A 179 -14.42 -11.45 -14.24
N LYS A 180 -14.38 -10.97 -12.98
CA LYS A 180 -14.93 -9.66 -12.57
C LYS A 180 -14.21 -8.50 -13.27
N VAL A 181 -12.87 -8.58 -13.42
CA VAL A 181 -12.08 -7.58 -14.13
C VAL A 181 -12.44 -7.53 -15.61
N ALA A 182 -12.57 -8.70 -16.27
CA ALA A 182 -12.98 -8.75 -17.66
C ALA A 182 -14.39 -8.19 -17.87
N GLU A 183 -15.35 -8.54 -17.01
CA GLU A 183 -16.71 -8.01 -17.04
C GLU A 183 -16.74 -6.49 -16.81
N ARG A 184 -15.86 -5.94 -15.96
CA ARG A 184 -15.71 -4.50 -15.75
C ARG A 184 -15.24 -3.81 -17.03
N ALA A 185 -14.19 -4.30 -17.68
CA ALA A 185 -13.69 -3.75 -18.95
C ALA A 185 -14.77 -3.75 -20.03
N VAL A 186 -15.51 -4.86 -20.17
CA VAL A 186 -16.58 -4.99 -21.16
C VAL A 186 -17.75 -4.05 -20.86
N ARG A 187 -18.19 -3.92 -19.61
CA ARG A 187 -19.28 -3.01 -19.23
C ARG A 187 -18.94 -1.54 -19.50
N ARG A 188 -17.66 -1.15 -19.32
CA ARG A 188 -17.19 0.22 -19.59
C ARG A 188 -17.31 0.61 -21.07
N LEU A 189 -17.30 -0.33 -22.00
CA LEU A 189 -17.48 -0.05 -23.45
C LEU A 189 -18.84 0.60 -23.79
N SER A 190 -19.87 0.36 -22.99
CA SER A 190 -21.21 0.93 -23.18
C SER A 190 -21.59 1.96 -22.12
N ALA A 191 -20.70 2.23 -21.17
CA ALA A 191 -20.96 3.20 -20.12
C ALA A 191 -20.91 4.64 -20.68
N PRO A 192 -21.81 5.54 -20.26
CA PRO A 192 -21.69 6.96 -20.55
C PRO A 192 -20.49 7.58 -19.83
N ASP A 193 -20.02 8.70 -20.35
CA ASP A 193 -19.01 9.50 -19.66
C ASP A 193 -19.57 10.11 -18.38
N ALA A 194 -18.71 10.29 -17.39
CA ALA A 194 -19.08 10.91 -16.13
C ALA A 194 -19.54 12.37 -16.32
N PRO A 195 -20.55 12.82 -15.56
CA PRO A 195 -20.85 14.24 -15.49
C PRO A 195 -19.68 14.99 -14.82
N LEU A 196 -19.41 16.19 -15.30
CA LEU A 196 -18.36 17.05 -14.75
C LEU A 196 -18.92 17.96 -13.65
N GLY A 197 -18.10 18.31 -12.68
CA GLY A 197 -18.42 19.27 -11.65
C GLY A 197 -18.40 18.70 -10.24
N GLU A 198 -18.68 19.54 -9.26
CA GLU A 198 -18.74 19.14 -7.86
C GLU A 198 -20.05 18.40 -7.57
N MET A 199 -19.94 17.26 -6.92
CA MET A 199 -21.10 16.50 -6.44
C MET A 199 -20.77 15.67 -5.20
N PRO A 200 -21.79 15.30 -4.39
CA PRO A 200 -21.59 14.39 -3.27
C PRO A 200 -21.04 13.04 -3.74
N LEU A 201 -20.11 12.50 -2.94
CA LEU A 201 -19.38 11.28 -3.24
C LEU A 201 -19.59 10.24 -2.13
N ILE A 202 -19.80 8.99 -2.51
CA ILE A 202 -19.63 7.83 -1.64
C ILE A 202 -18.45 7.03 -2.20
N ILE A 203 -17.47 6.77 -1.35
CA ILE A 203 -16.41 5.80 -1.63
C ILE A 203 -16.76 4.53 -0.87
N ALA A 204 -17.08 3.45 -1.60
CA ALA A 204 -17.38 2.16 -0.99
C ALA A 204 -16.10 1.53 -0.43
N ALA A 205 -16.24 0.73 0.62
CA ALA A 205 -15.10 0.05 1.23
C ALA A 205 -14.27 -0.75 0.21
N GLU A 206 -14.92 -1.40 -0.76
CA GLU A 206 -14.26 -2.18 -1.82
C GLU A 206 -13.37 -1.35 -2.77
N ALA A 207 -13.50 -0.02 -2.76
CA ALA A 207 -12.60 0.86 -3.52
C ALA A 207 -11.17 0.87 -2.98
N GLY A 208 -11.00 0.52 -1.71
CA GLY A 208 -9.70 0.53 -1.03
C GLY A 208 -9.26 1.92 -0.59
N GLY A 209 -8.17 1.97 0.16
CA GLY A 209 -7.70 3.17 0.88
C GLY A 209 -6.70 4.05 0.14
N THR A 210 -6.51 3.90 -1.18
CA THR A 210 -5.47 4.65 -1.93
C THR A 210 -5.57 6.17 -1.72
N LEU A 211 -6.79 6.73 -1.68
CA LEU A 211 -6.98 8.15 -1.38
C LEU A 211 -6.39 8.56 -0.03
N ILE A 212 -6.59 7.74 1.00
CA ILE A 212 -6.10 8.01 2.36
C ILE A 212 -4.58 7.84 2.43
N HIS A 213 -4.05 6.83 1.75
CA HIS A 213 -2.61 6.60 1.64
C HIS A 213 -1.90 7.83 1.08
N GLU A 214 -2.35 8.31 -0.08
CA GLU A 214 -1.71 9.40 -0.80
C GLU A 214 -1.98 10.76 -0.13
N ALA A 215 -3.26 11.07 0.16
CA ALA A 215 -3.65 12.40 0.61
C ALA A 215 -3.37 12.65 2.10
N ILE A 216 -3.22 11.60 2.91
CA ILE A 216 -3.04 11.70 4.36
C ILE A 216 -1.76 10.99 4.82
N GLY A 217 -1.53 9.77 4.37
CA GLY A 217 -0.43 8.95 4.84
C GLY A 217 0.95 9.56 4.53
N HIS A 218 1.26 9.81 3.27
CA HIS A 218 2.52 10.44 2.86
C HIS A 218 2.78 11.80 3.51
N PRO A 219 1.79 12.73 3.59
CA PRO A 219 1.98 13.99 4.30
C PRO A 219 2.27 13.86 5.80
N LEU A 220 1.95 12.74 6.43
CA LEU A 220 2.21 12.47 7.85
C LEU A 220 3.48 11.63 8.11
N GLU A 221 4.29 11.37 7.10
CA GLU A 221 5.64 10.85 7.28
C GLU A 221 6.55 11.98 7.84
N ALA A 222 7.22 11.74 8.95
CA ALA A 222 7.91 12.78 9.72
C ALA A 222 8.96 13.55 8.92
N ASP A 223 9.67 12.90 8.00
CA ASP A 223 10.66 13.57 7.17
C ASP A 223 10.02 14.54 6.15
N ALA A 224 8.81 14.27 5.67
CA ALA A 224 8.07 15.20 4.80
C ALA A 224 7.69 16.47 5.58
N VAL A 225 7.24 16.32 6.83
CA VAL A 225 6.90 17.44 7.71
C VAL A 225 8.16 18.24 8.09
N GLN A 226 9.25 17.56 8.50
CA GLN A 226 10.50 18.18 8.92
C GLN A 226 11.22 18.93 7.79
N LYS A 227 11.09 18.48 6.56
CA LYS A 227 11.65 19.13 5.36
C LYS A 227 10.74 20.22 4.79
N GLY A 228 9.55 20.43 5.36
CA GLY A 228 8.57 21.39 4.86
C GLY A 228 7.88 20.97 3.57
N VAL A 229 7.95 19.70 3.19
CA VAL A 229 7.24 19.14 2.02
C VAL A 229 5.74 19.10 2.28
N SER A 230 5.32 18.88 3.53
CA SER A 230 3.92 18.86 3.96
C SER A 230 3.64 20.02 4.96
N PRO A 231 3.64 21.28 4.50
CA PRO A 231 3.59 22.45 5.38
C PRO A 231 2.32 22.53 6.22
N MET A 232 1.19 21.97 5.74
CA MET A 232 -0.10 21.97 6.43
C MET A 232 -0.08 21.20 7.77
N TYR A 233 0.86 20.28 7.95
CA TYR A 233 0.97 19.47 9.16
C TYR A 233 2.09 19.90 10.10
N ILE A 234 2.90 20.93 9.75
CA ILE A 234 3.96 21.45 10.63
C ILE A 234 3.35 21.99 11.92
N GLY A 235 3.78 21.45 13.07
CA GLY A 235 3.27 21.83 14.38
C GLY A 235 1.76 21.59 14.57
N ALA A 236 1.19 20.64 13.83
CA ALA A 236 -0.24 20.31 13.88
C ALA A 236 -0.59 19.20 14.89
N VAL A 237 0.39 18.55 15.51
CA VAL A 237 0.13 17.58 16.58
C VAL A 237 -0.69 18.23 17.70
N GLY A 238 -1.79 17.58 18.09
CA GLY A 238 -2.78 18.07 19.05
C GLY A 238 -3.86 18.98 18.43
N LYS A 239 -3.79 19.34 17.15
CA LYS A 239 -4.78 20.16 16.46
C LYS A 239 -5.81 19.33 15.71
N VAL A 240 -7.00 19.89 15.52
CA VAL A 240 -8.05 19.34 14.67
C VAL A 240 -7.65 19.51 13.20
N VAL A 241 -7.47 18.41 12.49
CA VAL A 241 -7.11 18.35 11.08
C VAL A 241 -8.17 17.67 10.20
N GLY A 242 -9.15 17.02 10.81
CA GLY A 242 -10.23 16.29 10.13
C GLY A 242 -11.56 16.36 10.88
N ASN A 243 -12.56 15.69 10.35
CA ASN A 243 -13.86 15.54 11.00
C ASN A 243 -13.74 14.64 12.24
N GLU A 244 -14.53 14.94 13.29
CA GLU A 244 -14.54 14.16 14.54
C GLU A 244 -14.93 12.69 14.38
N LYS A 245 -15.57 12.31 13.27
CA LYS A 245 -15.91 10.92 12.95
C LYS A 245 -14.75 10.14 12.34
N VAL A 246 -13.67 10.80 11.97
CA VAL A 246 -12.57 10.18 11.24
C VAL A 246 -11.40 9.91 12.17
N SER A 247 -10.99 8.64 12.23
CA SER A 247 -9.72 8.22 12.82
C SER A 247 -8.88 7.51 11.77
N VAL A 248 -7.61 7.90 11.63
CA VAL A 248 -6.66 7.31 10.69
C VAL A 248 -5.58 6.57 11.46
N LEU A 249 -5.39 5.32 11.10
CA LEU A 249 -4.46 4.42 11.74
C LEU A 249 -3.43 3.90 10.74
N GLU A 250 -2.28 3.55 11.30
CA GLU A 250 -1.21 2.82 10.62
C GLU A 250 -0.88 1.59 11.45
N ASP A 251 -0.99 0.38 10.87
CA ASP A 251 -0.79 -0.85 11.65
C ASP A 251 0.00 -1.92 10.87
N PRO A 252 1.33 -1.95 11.02
CA PRO A 252 2.15 -2.99 10.43
C PRO A 252 1.95 -4.37 11.06
N THR A 253 1.27 -4.48 12.21
CA THR A 253 1.13 -5.73 12.96
C THR A 253 -0.03 -6.62 12.48
N MET A 254 -0.75 -6.22 11.43
CA MET A 254 -1.92 -6.95 10.90
C MET A 254 -1.50 -8.18 10.08
N PRO A 255 -1.67 -9.42 10.60
CA PRO A 255 -1.23 -10.63 9.90
C PRO A 255 -1.94 -10.80 8.56
N GLY A 256 -1.19 -11.25 7.54
CA GLY A 256 -1.73 -11.50 6.20
C GLY A 256 -1.84 -10.26 5.31
N GLN A 257 -1.83 -9.05 5.87
CA GLN A 257 -1.75 -7.82 5.06
C GLN A 257 -0.39 -7.70 4.37
N ARG A 258 -0.37 -7.10 3.17
CA ARG A 258 0.86 -6.95 2.37
C ARG A 258 1.93 -6.11 3.06
N GLY A 259 1.53 -5.11 3.85
CA GLY A 259 2.42 -4.25 4.62
C GLY A 259 2.85 -4.83 5.97
N PHE A 260 2.53 -6.10 6.27
CA PHE A 260 2.87 -6.73 7.55
C PHE A 260 4.37 -6.87 7.76
N TYR A 261 4.84 -6.53 8.98
CA TYR A 261 6.15 -6.89 9.54
C TYR A 261 6.09 -6.88 11.07
N ALA A 262 7.02 -7.59 11.72
CA ALA A 262 7.16 -7.59 13.18
C ALA A 262 8.19 -6.56 13.68
N PHE A 263 9.16 -6.24 12.84
CA PHE A 263 10.17 -5.19 13.10
C PHE A 263 10.31 -4.35 11.83
N ASP A 264 10.53 -3.03 11.98
CA ASP A 264 10.95 -2.20 10.86
C ASP A 264 12.39 -2.52 10.42
N ASP A 265 12.86 -1.85 9.38
CA ASP A 265 14.20 -2.12 8.83
C ASP A 265 15.33 -1.41 9.61
N GLU A 266 15.03 -0.93 10.81
CA GLU A 266 15.96 -0.43 11.84
C GLU A 266 15.93 -1.31 13.11
N GLY A 267 15.18 -2.42 13.09
CA GLY A 267 15.01 -3.34 14.23
C GLY A 267 14.10 -2.81 15.34
N THR A 268 13.32 -1.76 15.07
CA THR A 268 12.28 -1.28 16.00
C THR A 268 11.06 -2.18 15.89
N ALA A 269 10.49 -2.59 17.03
CA ALA A 269 9.29 -3.41 17.03
C ALA A 269 8.11 -2.67 16.36
N ALA A 270 7.42 -3.37 15.48
CA ALA A 270 6.20 -2.86 14.85
C ALA A 270 5.12 -2.60 15.91
N GLN A 271 4.38 -1.53 15.72
CA GLN A 271 3.27 -1.17 16.60
C GLN A 271 2.18 -0.46 15.81
N ARG A 272 0.95 -0.63 16.26
CA ARG A 272 -0.17 0.15 15.77
C ARG A 272 -0.03 1.61 16.20
N VAL A 273 -0.11 2.52 15.25
CA VAL A 273 -0.02 3.97 15.47
C VAL A 273 -1.35 4.63 15.13
N VAL A 274 -1.88 5.43 16.03
CA VAL A 274 -3.03 6.28 15.76
C VAL A 274 -2.50 7.61 15.24
N LEU A 275 -2.59 7.86 13.94
CA LEU A 275 -2.15 9.10 13.32
C LEU A 275 -3.12 10.23 13.61
N ILE A 276 -4.41 9.99 13.36
CA ILE A 276 -5.50 10.93 13.62
C ILE A 276 -6.54 10.19 14.46
N ASP A 277 -6.96 10.81 15.55
CA ASP A 277 -7.95 10.28 16.48
C ASP A 277 -9.12 11.25 16.58
N HIS A 278 -10.29 10.83 16.08
CA HIS A 278 -11.47 11.68 16.04
C HIS A 278 -11.17 13.10 15.51
N GLY A 279 -10.51 13.14 14.34
CA GLY A 279 -10.12 14.38 13.67
C GLY A 279 -8.91 15.11 14.24
N VAL A 280 -8.33 14.66 15.35
CA VAL A 280 -7.17 15.29 16.00
C VAL A 280 -5.88 14.57 15.64
N LEU A 281 -4.91 15.27 15.08
CA LEU A 281 -3.59 14.71 14.77
C LEU A 281 -2.85 14.35 16.06
N LYS A 282 -2.39 13.10 16.18
CA LYS A 282 -1.70 12.60 17.38
C LYS A 282 -0.19 12.51 17.21
N THR A 283 0.28 12.08 16.04
CA THR A 283 1.69 11.85 15.79
C THR A 283 1.97 11.74 14.29
N TYR A 284 3.23 11.65 13.91
CA TYR A 284 3.71 11.32 12.57
C TYR A 284 4.28 9.89 12.54
N LEU A 285 4.57 9.39 11.33
CA LEU A 285 5.33 8.14 11.17
C LEU A 285 6.82 8.45 11.27
N TYR A 286 7.52 7.76 12.16
CA TYR A 286 8.90 8.02 12.48
C TYR A 286 9.81 6.82 12.21
N ASP A 287 10.94 7.08 11.56
CA ASP A 287 12.16 6.28 11.69
C ASP A 287 12.99 6.76 12.91
N ARG A 288 14.14 6.15 13.17
CA ARG A 288 14.97 6.54 14.30
C ARG A 288 15.57 7.94 14.16
N GLN A 289 15.94 8.33 12.95
CA GLN A 289 16.58 9.63 12.70
C GLN A 289 15.58 10.79 12.84
N THR A 290 14.41 10.67 12.26
CA THR A 290 13.37 11.70 12.36
C THR A 290 12.75 11.78 13.76
N ALA A 291 12.58 10.64 14.43
CA ALA A 291 12.13 10.60 15.81
C ALA A 291 13.07 11.34 16.76
N ARG A 292 14.39 11.10 16.59
CA ARG A 292 15.41 11.79 17.39
C ARG A 292 15.38 13.29 17.17
N LYS A 293 15.21 13.75 15.93
CA LYS A 293 15.15 15.16 15.60
C LYS A 293 13.99 15.87 16.30
N ASP A 294 12.87 15.22 16.45
CA ASP A 294 11.70 15.72 17.16
C ASP A 294 11.72 15.41 18.68
N GLY A 295 12.75 14.72 19.18
CA GLY A 295 12.88 14.37 20.59
C GLY A 295 11.86 13.33 21.08
N VAL A 296 11.39 12.46 20.17
CA VAL A 296 10.44 11.37 20.46
C VAL A 296 11.06 10.00 20.19
N ALA A 297 10.39 8.92 20.56
CA ALA A 297 10.79 7.56 20.19
C ALA A 297 10.33 7.22 18.78
N SER A 298 11.12 6.43 18.02
CA SER A 298 10.67 5.81 16.77
C SER A 298 9.45 4.92 17.04
N ASN A 299 8.47 4.98 16.15
CA ASN A 299 7.27 4.17 16.21
C ASN A 299 7.27 2.99 15.23
N GLY A 300 8.48 2.60 14.74
CA GLY A 300 8.68 1.39 13.97
C GLY A 300 8.29 1.53 12.50
N HIS A 301 8.56 2.69 11.89
CA HIS A 301 8.25 2.95 10.48
C HIS A 301 9.48 3.31 9.64
N GLY A 302 10.69 3.01 10.12
CA GLY A 302 11.93 3.12 9.35
C GLY A 302 12.04 1.95 8.36
N ARG A 303 11.58 2.15 7.12
CA ARG A 303 11.54 1.09 6.09
C ARG A 303 12.48 1.40 4.93
N ARG A 304 13.00 0.35 4.27
CA ARG A 304 13.81 0.40 3.06
C ARG A 304 13.38 -0.66 2.04
N GLU A 305 13.58 -0.40 0.76
CA GLU A 305 13.33 -1.39 -0.28
C GLU A 305 14.31 -2.56 -0.16
N SER A 306 15.61 -2.27 -0.01
CA SER A 306 16.68 -3.27 0.12
C SER A 306 17.88 -2.72 0.87
N TYR A 307 18.91 -3.56 1.07
CA TYR A 307 20.19 -3.13 1.66
C TYR A 307 20.87 -2.00 0.87
N LYS A 308 20.50 -1.79 -0.40
CA LYS A 308 21.01 -0.71 -1.26
C LYS A 308 20.40 0.66 -0.93
N HIS A 309 19.36 0.69 -0.08
CA HIS A 309 18.59 1.88 0.23
C HIS A 309 18.74 2.25 1.71
N ARG A 310 18.66 3.53 2.00
CA ARG A 310 18.56 4.01 3.40
C ARG A 310 17.14 3.78 3.93
N PRO A 311 16.96 3.48 5.23
CA PRO A 311 15.64 3.51 5.83
C PRO A 311 15.13 4.95 5.90
N ILE A 312 13.84 5.11 5.65
CA ILE A 312 13.11 6.38 5.75
C ILE A 312 11.72 6.10 6.32
N PRO A 313 11.02 7.10 6.88
CA PRO A 313 9.64 6.93 7.32
C PRO A 313 8.75 6.47 6.17
N ARG A 314 8.02 5.38 6.33
CA ARG A 314 7.14 4.77 5.33
C ARG A 314 5.91 4.15 5.99
N MET A 315 4.79 4.24 5.29
CA MET A 315 3.56 3.50 5.60
C MET A 315 3.73 1.99 5.44
N ALA A 316 2.82 1.23 6.04
CA ALA A 316 2.67 -0.23 5.94
C ALA A 316 1.22 -0.62 5.64
N ASN A 317 0.31 -0.48 6.61
CA ASN A 317 -1.12 -0.69 6.41
C ASN A 317 -1.86 0.53 6.98
N THR A 318 -2.09 1.51 6.12
CA THR A 318 -2.77 2.77 6.46
C THR A 318 -4.27 2.65 6.21
N PHE A 319 -5.10 3.03 7.16
CA PHE A 319 -6.55 2.91 6.98
C PHE A 319 -7.36 3.90 7.83
N VAL A 320 -8.56 4.21 7.37
CA VAL A 320 -9.59 4.83 8.20
C VAL A 320 -10.24 3.75 9.05
N ALA A 321 -10.35 3.99 10.36
CA ALA A 321 -11.03 3.07 11.25
C ALA A 321 -12.52 2.96 10.89
N PRO A 322 -13.13 1.75 10.96
CA PRO A 322 -14.57 1.59 10.80
C PRO A 322 -15.34 2.46 11.80
N GLY A 323 -16.38 3.12 11.31
CA GLY A 323 -17.29 3.94 12.09
C GLY A 323 -18.58 3.20 12.47
N PRO A 324 -19.56 3.90 13.04
CA PRO A 324 -20.81 3.30 13.47
C PRO A 324 -21.92 3.25 12.39
N ASP A 325 -21.69 3.90 11.23
CA ASP A 325 -22.76 4.09 10.25
C ASP A 325 -22.99 2.83 9.41
N ASP A 326 -24.26 2.50 9.13
CA ASP A 326 -24.61 1.40 8.22
C ASP A 326 -24.30 1.78 6.78
N PRO A 327 -23.42 1.03 6.05
CA PRO A 327 -23.05 1.33 4.67
C PRO A 327 -24.24 1.46 3.71
N LYS A 328 -25.31 0.70 3.94
CA LYS A 328 -26.55 0.79 3.13
C LYS A 328 -27.26 2.12 3.37
N LYS A 329 -27.27 2.60 4.59
CA LYS A 329 -27.85 3.92 4.94
C LYS A 329 -26.98 5.05 4.40
N ILE A 330 -25.66 4.90 4.40
CA ILE A 330 -24.76 5.85 3.75
C ILE A 330 -25.11 5.97 2.28
N LEU A 331 -25.27 4.86 1.56
CA LEU A 331 -25.63 4.86 0.14
C LEU A 331 -26.98 5.57 -0.12
N GLN A 332 -27.97 5.37 0.75
CA GLN A 332 -29.28 5.99 0.66
C GLN A 332 -29.32 7.45 1.11
N SER A 333 -28.22 7.97 1.70
CA SER A 333 -28.17 9.33 2.25
C SER A 333 -27.93 10.41 1.21
N ILE A 334 -27.50 10.03 -0.01
CA ILE A 334 -27.27 10.94 -1.14
C ILE A 334 -28.41 10.79 -2.14
N GLU A 335 -29.07 11.90 -2.48
CA GLU A 335 -30.14 11.92 -3.47
C GLU A 335 -29.56 11.78 -4.90
N ASN A 336 -28.58 12.63 -5.21
CA ASN A 336 -27.83 12.60 -6.47
C ASN A 336 -26.34 12.75 -6.20
N GLY A 337 -25.50 11.92 -6.81
CA GLY A 337 -24.06 11.94 -6.59
C GLY A 337 -23.36 10.79 -7.31
N LEU A 338 -22.17 10.47 -6.85
CA LEU A 338 -21.33 9.41 -7.38
C LEU A 338 -21.02 8.37 -6.30
N LEU A 339 -21.17 7.10 -6.63
CA LEU A 339 -20.63 5.95 -5.89
C LEU A 339 -19.35 5.47 -6.59
N VAL A 340 -18.24 5.42 -5.89
CA VAL A 340 -16.99 4.84 -6.36
C VAL A 340 -16.78 3.48 -5.67
N THR A 341 -16.69 2.43 -6.48
CA THR A 341 -16.47 1.05 -6.02
C THR A 341 -15.07 0.53 -6.34
N LYS A 342 -14.33 1.22 -7.24
CA LYS A 342 -12.92 0.95 -7.50
C LYS A 342 -12.19 2.24 -7.85
N MET A 343 -11.13 2.50 -7.09
CA MET A 343 -10.16 3.55 -7.40
C MET A 343 -9.11 3.00 -8.36
N GLY A 344 -8.71 3.81 -9.33
CA GLY A 344 -7.54 3.58 -10.15
C GLY A 344 -6.28 4.22 -9.57
N GLY A 345 -5.31 4.47 -10.43
CA GLY A 345 -4.12 5.23 -10.06
C GLY A 345 -4.42 6.70 -9.76
N GLY A 346 -3.50 7.35 -9.06
CA GLY A 346 -3.60 8.78 -8.78
C GLY A 346 -2.30 9.34 -8.26
N GLN A 347 -2.31 10.64 -8.02
CA GLN A 347 -1.17 11.37 -7.48
C GLN A 347 -1.65 12.50 -6.59
N VAL A 348 -0.79 12.88 -5.67
CA VAL A 348 -0.97 14.00 -4.75
C VAL A 348 0.19 14.97 -4.92
N GLU A 349 -0.08 16.27 -4.87
CA GLU A 349 0.92 17.32 -4.68
C GLU A 349 1.17 17.48 -3.16
N PRO A 350 2.30 17.02 -2.63
CA PRO A 350 2.51 17.01 -1.18
C PRO A 350 2.51 18.40 -0.54
N ALA A 351 2.90 19.44 -1.29
CA ALA A 351 3.00 20.80 -0.77
C ALA A 351 1.64 21.45 -0.53
N THR A 352 0.65 21.16 -1.37
CA THR A 352 -0.70 21.73 -1.29
C THR A 352 -1.73 20.75 -0.75
N GLY A 353 -1.49 19.44 -0.93
CA GLY A 353 -2.44 18.38 -0.65
C GLY A 353 -3.47 18.16 -1.78
N ASP A 354 -3.30 18.82 -2.92
CA ASP A 354 -4.18 18.63 -4.08
C ASP A 354 -3.95 17.26 -4.71
N PHE A 355 -5.03 16.59 -5.09
CA PHE A 355 -4.95 15.26 -5.66
C PHE A 355 -5.78 15.10 -6.94
N VAL A 356 -5.38 14.13 -7.74
CA VAL A 356 -6.13 13.59 -8.87
C VAL A 356 -6.10 12.07 -8.79
N PHE A 357 -7.28 11.42 -8.78
CA PHE A 357 -7.42 9.97 -8.78
C PHE A 357 -8.37 9.52 -9.89
N GLU A 358 -8.00 8.51 -10.64
CA GLU A 358 -8.89 7.85 -11.60
C GLU A 358 -9.98 7.06 -10.87
N VAL A 359 -11.21 7.12 -11.39
CA VAL A 359 -12.30 6.22 -11.00
C VAL A 359 -12.35 5.07 -11.99
N GLU A 360 -11.87 3.90 -11.56
CA GLU A 360 -11.89 2.70 -12.41
C GLU A 360 -13.28 2.08 -12.50
N GLU A 361 -14.06 2.12 -11.40
CA GLU A 361 -15.47 1.71 -11.41
C GLU A 361 -16.29 2.69 -10.55
N GLY A 362 -17.23 3.36 -11.18
CA GLY A 362 -18.13 4.30 -10.52
C GLY A 362 -19.53 4.26 -11.09
N PHE A 363 -20.51 4.58 -10.26
CA PHE A 363 -21.93 4.57 -10.61
C PHE A 363 -22.59 5.89 -10.22
N LEU A 364 -23.43 6.42 -11.07
CA LEU A 364 -24.27 7.56 -10.68
C LEU A 364 -25.26 7.11 -9.60
N ILE A 365 -25.45 7.96 -8.60
CA ILE A 365 -26.57 7.85 -7.67
C ILE A 365 -27.63 8.83 -8.15
N LYS A 366 -28.86 8.35 -8.32
CA LYS A 366 -30.03 9.16 -8.67
C LYS A 366 -31.22 8.69 -7.83
N ASP A 367 -31.93 9.65 -7.24
CA ASP A 367 -33.07 9.37 -6.39
C ASP A 367 -32.77 8.34 -5.27
N ARG A 368 -31.55 8.43 -4.66
CA ARG A 368 -31.04 7.51 -3.62
C ARG A 368 -30.82 6.07 -4.09
N GLN A 369 -30.73 5.83 -5.38
CA GLN A 369 -30.51 4.50 -5.95
C GLN A 369 -29.25 4.50 -6.82
N VAL A 370 -28.56 3.35 -6.82
CA VAL A 370 -27.41 3.13 -7.71
C VAL A 370 -27.92 3.02 -9.14
N GLY A 371 -27.47 3.93 -9.98
CA GLY A 371 -27.82 4.04 -11.36
C GLY A 371 -26.76 3.42 -12.29
N PRO A 372 -26.58 3.98 -13.50
CA PRO A 372 -25.67 3.43 -14.49
C PRO A 372 -24.21 3.54 -14.07
N LEU A 373 -23.40 2.55 -14.52
CA LEU A 373 -21.95 2.65 -14.55
C LEU A 373 -21.52 3.84 -15.42
N ILE A 374 -20.48 4.54 -14.98
CA ILE A 374 -19.86 5.64 -15.76
C ILE A 374 -18.41 5.27 -16.12
N ARG A 375 -17.85 6.01 -17.09
CA ARG A 375 -16.43 5.95 -17.46
C ARG A 375 -15.81 7.35 -17.48
N SER A 376 -14.49 7.42 -17.71
CA SER A 376 -13.73 8.67 -17.88
C SER A 376 -13.86 9.66 -16.70
N ALA A 377 -14.00 9.15 -15.47
CA ALA A 377 -14.11 9.97 -14.27
C ALA A 377 -12.76 10.08 -13.56
N ASN A 378 -12.40 11.29 -13.14
CA ASN A 378 -11.33 11.55 -12.20
C ASN A 378 -11.88 12.35 -11.03
N LEU A 379 -11.42 12.02 -9.82
CA LEU A 379 -11.69 12.78 -8.60
C LEU A 379 -10.57 13.79 -8.40
N LEU A 380 -10.91 15.06 -8.33
CA LEU A 380 -10.01 16.15 -8.02
C LEU A 380 -10.44 16.78 -6.69
N GLY A 381 -9.49 17.04 -5.82
CA GLY A 381 -9.78 17.62 -4.51
C GLY A 381 -8.52 17.94 -3.74
N ASN A 382 -8.69 18.29 -2.47
CA ASN A 382 -7.62 18.58 -1.54
C ASN A 382 -7.74 17.66 -0.32
N GLY A 383 -6.67 16.94 0.03
CA GLY A 383 -6.67 15.94 1.10
C GLY A 383 -7.15 16.46 2.45
N PRO A 384 -6.57 17.53 2.99
CA PRO A 384 -7.03 18.20 4.22
C PRO A 384 -8.51 18.59 4.21
N ASP A 385 -9.03 19.07 3.08
CA ASP A 385 -10.43 19.49 2.97
C ASP A 385 -11.38 18.30 2.90
N VAL A 386 -10.99 17.26 2.17
CA VAL A 386 -11.73 15.98 2.14
C VAL A 386 -11.80 15.37 3.54
N LEU A 387 -10.68 15.33 4.27
CA LEU A 387 -10.64 14.77 5.64
C LEU A 387 -11.62 15.49 6.59
N LYS A 388 -11.78 16.81 6.44
CA LYS A 388 -12.75 17.61 7.20
C LYS A 388 -14.19 17.41 6.72
N SER A 389 -14.35 17.08 5.43
CA SER A 389 -15.66 16.96 4.78
C SER A 389 -16.32 15.60 5.00
N ILE A 390 -15.56 14.52 5.28
CA ILE A 390 -16.11 13.20 5.57
C ILE A 390 -17.06 13.31 6.78
N ASP A 391 -18.34 13.00 6.59
CA ASP A 391 -19.35 13.17 7.62
C ASP A 391 -20.15 11.90 7.98
N LEU A 392 -19.96 10.80 7.23
CA LEU A 392 -20.42 9.45 7.58
C LEU A 392 -19.29 8.45 7.33
N VAL A 393 -19.11 7.52 8.27
CA VAL A 393 -18.08 6.48 8.24
C VAL A 393 -18.72 5.12 8.51
N GLY A 394 -18.65 4.23 7.55
CA GLY A 394 -19.27 2.92 7.57
C GLY A 394 -18.68 1.95 8.59
N SER A 395 -19.45 0.91 8.90
CA SER A 395 -19.03 -0.18 9.78
C SER A 395 -18.36 -1.35 9.02
N ASP A 396 -18.28 -1.27 7.70
CA ASP A 396 -17.59 -2.22 6.83
C ASP A 396 -16.10 -1.88 6.70
N MET A 397 -15.35 -2.71 5.98
CA MET A 397 -13.93 -2.49 5.71
C MET A 397 -13.51 -3.14 4.40
N GLY A 398 -12.80 -2.42 3.57
CA GLY A 398 -12.18 -2.92 2.36
C GLY A 398 -10.71 -2.53 2.28
N TRP A 399 -9.96 -3.25 1.44
CA TRP A 399 -8.52 -3.10 1.31
C TRP A 399 -8.09 -3.07 -0.15
N SER A 400 -7.16 -2.19 -0.47
CA SER A 400 -6.32 -2.25 -1.67
C SER A 400 -4.90 -2.62 -1.29
N VAL A 401 -4.13 -3.07 -2.26
CA VAL A 401 -2.73 -3.44 -2.09
C VAL A 401 -1.89 -2.71 -3.12
N GLY A 402 -0.69 -2.30 -2.71
CA GLY A 402 0.19 -1.54 -3.59
C GLY A 402 1.66 -1.68 -3.24
N THR A 403 2.46 -1.01 -4.05
CA THR A 403 3.86 -0.72 -3.75
C THR A 403 3.99 0.80 -3.69
N CYS A 404 4.17 1.29 -2.47
CA CYS A 404 4.34 2.71 -2.20
C CYS A 404 5.72 3.16 -2.68
N GLY A 405 5.78 4.21 -3.51
CA GLY A 405 7.02 4.79 -4.02
C GLY A 405 7.41 6.07 -3.27
N LYS A 406 8.65 6.17 -2.78
CA LYS A 406 9.19 7.39 -2.18
C LYS A 406 10.72 7.38 -2.27
N ASP A 407 11.33 8.50 -2.61
CA ASP A 407 12.79 8.66 -2.73
C ASP A 407 13.44 7.57 -3.61
N GLY A 408 12.76 7.16 -4.70
CA GLY A 408 13.26 6.15 -5.63
C GLY A 408 13.24 4.71 -5.11
N GLN A 409 12.56 4.43 -3.99
CA GLN A 409 12.44 3.11 -3.39
C GLN A 409 10.99 2.69 -3.16
N GLY A 410 10.70 1.41 -3.37
CA GLY A 410 9.39 0.80 -3.20
C GLY A 410 9.21 0.12 -1.84
N ALA A 411 8.03 0.21 -1.24
CA ALA A 411 7.68 -0.56 -0.06
C ALA A 411 6.32 -1.23 -0.23
N PRO A 412 6.15 -2.52 0.13
CA PRO A 412 4.85 -3.17 0.08
C PRO A 412 3.90 -2.58 1.12
N VAL A 413 2.65 -2.28 0.70
CA VAL A 413 1.63 -1.66 1.54
C VAL A 413 0.25 -2.28 1.31
N SER A 414 -0.65 -2.09 2.28
CA SER A 414 -2.09 -2.24 2.12
C SER A 414 -2.77 -0.97 2.61
N ASP A 415 -3.82 -0.57 1.92
CA ASP A 415 -4.53 0.66 2.23
C ASP A 415 -6.01 0.35 2.40
N GLY A 416 -6.58 0.76 3.52
CA GLY A 416 -7.93 0.40 3.88
C GLY A 416 -8.86 1.59 4.12
N LEU A 417 -10.13 1.40 3.79
CA LEU A 417 -11.17 2.31 4.23
C LEU A 417 -12.52 1.59 4.43
N PRO A 418 -13.37 2.08 5.33
CA PRO A 418 -14.79 1.77 5.35
C PRO A 418 -15.52 2.56 4.26
N THR A 419 -16.79 2.27 4.02
CA THR A 419 -17.62 3.14 3.17
C THR A 419 -17.69 4.55 3.76
N LEU A 420 -17.33 5.55 2.96
CA LEU A 420 -17.27 6.95 3.36
C LEU A 420 -18.26 7.80 2.57
N ARG A 421 -18.85 8.81 3.21
CA ARG A 421 -19.55 9.89 2.53
C ARG A 421 -18.75 11.19 2.59
N ILE A 422 -18.56 11.80 1.42
CA ILE A 422 -17.91 13.10 1.22
C ILE A 422 -18.94 14.01 0.54
N PRO A 423 -19.66 14.88 1.28
CA PRO A 423 -20.77 15.64 0.74
C PRO A 423 -20.34 16.78 -0.20
N LYS A 424 -19.08 17.23 -0.11
CA LYS A 424 -18.52 18.34 -0.89
C LYS A 424 -16.99 18.30 -0.92
N GLY A 425 -16.40 19.14 -1.78
CA GLY A 425 -14.94 19.32 -1.82
C GLY A 425 -14.23 18.36 -2.77
N VAL A 426 -14.98 17.55 -3.54
CA VAL A 426 -14.46 16.72 -4.62
C VAL A 426 -15.14 17.10 -5.92
N VAL A 427 -14.35 17.39 -6.94
CA VAL A 427 -14.79 17.71 -8.29
C VAL A 427 -14.56 16.51 -9.18
N ILE A 428 -15.56 16.16 -9.99
CA ILE A 428 -15.39 15.15 -11.03
C ILE A 428 -14.93 15.85 -12.29
N GLY A 429 -13.75 15.47 -12.75
CA GLY A 429 -13.10 15.95 -13.95
C GLY A 429 -12.98 14.85 -15.00
N CYS A 430 -12.71 15.25 -16.25
CA CYS A 430 -12.25 14.38 -17.31
C CYS A 430 -10.83 14.77 -17.67
N ILE A 431 -9.90 13.84 -17.70
CA ILE A 431 -8.61 14.09 -18.35
C ILE A 431 -8.88 13.93 -19.85
N ALA A 432 -8.69 15.01 -20.61
CA ALA A 432 -8.73 14.93 -22.05
C ALA A 432 -7.69 13.88 -22.50
N SER A 433 -8.18 12.86 -23.18
CA SER A 433 -7.35 11.76 -23.75
C SER A 433 -6.48 12.28 -24.88
#